data_c3cb2e88de733bee99a4a3f4d4c901de
#
_entry.id   c3cb2e88de733bee99a4a3f4d4c901de
#
_cell.length_a   1.000
_cell.length_b   1.000
_cell.length_c   1.000
_cell.angle_alpha   90.00
_cell.angle_beta   90.00
_cell.angle_gamma   90.00
#
_symmetry.space_group_name_H-M   'P 1'
#
loop_
_entity.id
_entity.type
_entity.pdbx_description
1 polymer ?
#
loop_
_entity_poly.entity_id
_entity_poly.type
_entity_poly.pdbx_seq_one_letter_code
_entity_poly.pdbx_strand_id
1 'polypeptide(L)'
;LTALLVFDPSEEEIKEKRVEELIHLSEQILEKDRAVKEVVDLDFERVIYLGAGPFFGLAHEAQLKILELTAGKIATMYESPVGFRHGPKSLINDQTLVLVFGSIDPYTRQYDLDLVREVAGDQITRQVVLLTDQAAGIEHVREVLVEASADSLDIYRAFPYIIYGQLISLLTSLKIGRAHV
;
A
#
# COMPACT_ATOMS: atom_id res chain seq x y z
N LEU A 1 1.55 1.05 17.50
CA LEU A 1 1.34 2.46 17.86
C LEU A 1 1.94 2.78 19.24
N THR A 2 1.61 2.04 20.31
CA THR A 2 2.12 2.30 21.67
C THR A 2 3.65 2.43 21.73
N ALA A 3 4.39 1.49 21.13
CA ALA A 3 5.85 1.55 21.08
C ALA A 3 6.34 2.81 20.35
N LEU A 4 5.71 3.17 19.24
CA LEU A 4 6.05 4.37 18.49
C LEU A 4 5.85 5.63 19.34
N LEU A 5 4.72 5.77 20.02
CA LEU A 5 4.44 6.92 20.89
C LEU A 5 5.39 6.99 22.11
N VAL A 6 5.80 5.84 22.66
CA VAL A 6 6.75 5.79 23.78
C VAL A 6 8.14 6.25 23.37
N PHE A 7 8.60 5.85 22.17
CA PHE A 7 9.94 6.17 21.68
C PHE A 7 10.00 7.46 20.85
N ASP A 8 8.86 8.06 20.51
CA ASP A 8 8.83 9.37 19.85
C ASP A 8 9.32 10.45 20.83
N PRO A 9 10.39 11.17 20.50
CA PRO A 9 10.95 12.22 21.37
C PRO A 9 10.13 13.51 21.37
N SER A 10 9.07 13.60 20.57
CA SER A 10 8.23 14.80 20.45
C SER A 10 7.44 15.06 21.74
N GLU A 11 7.04 16.30 21.94
CA GLU A 11 6.15 16.71 23.04
C GLU A 11 4.77 16.04 22.90
N GLU A 12 4.07 15.86 24.04
CA GLU A 12 2.78 15.16 24.10
C GLU A 12 1.72 15.80 23.17
N GLU A 13 1.69 17.13 23.07
CA GLU A 13 0.76 17.83 22.17
C GLU A 13 0.97 17.45 20.69
N ILE A 14 2.23 17.24 20.29
CA ILE A 14 2.56 16.80 18.92
C ILE A 14 2.12 15.35 18.71
N LYS A 15 2.31 14.49 19.71
CA LYS A 15 1.87 13.10 19.65
C LYS A 15 0.35 12.99 19.55
N GLU A 16 -0.39 13.80 20.33
CA GLU A 16 -1.84 13.86 20.27
C GLU A 16 -2.32 14.24 18.85
N LYS A 17 -1.76 15.31 18.27
CA LYS A 17 -2.07 15.72 16.90
C LYS A 17 -1.78 14.62 15.86
N ARG A 18 -0.68 13.89 16.04
CA ARG A 18 -0.36 12.73 15.16
C ARG A 18 -1.39 11.61 15.28
N VAL A 19 -1.86 11.33 16.50
CA VAL A 19 -2.92 10.31 16.69
C VAL A 19 -4.24 10.76 16.06
N GLU A 20 -4.61 12.03 16.21
CA GLU A 20 -5.80 12.59 15.56
C GLU A 20 -5.68 12.50 14.02
N GLU A 21 -4.51 12.82 13.48
CA GLU A 21 -4.25 12.65 12.05
C GLU A 21 -4.39 11.19 11.61
N LEU A 22 -3.84 10.23 12.37
CA LEU A 22 -4.00 8.80 12.06
C LEU A 22 -5.46 8.37 11.99
N ILE A 23 -6.30 8.85 12.89
CA ILE A 23 -7.74 8.57 12.89
C ILE A 23 -8.35 9.12 11.60
N HIS A 24 -8.10 10.38 11.29
CA HIS A 24 -8.63 11.02 10.09
C HIS A 24 -8.18 10.32 8.79
N LEU A 25 -6.90 9.98 8.66
CA LEU A 25 -6.37 9.25 7.50
C LEU A 25 -6.98 7.85 7.38
N SER A 26 -7.22 7.19 8.52
CA SER A 26 -7.86 5.88 8.55
C SER A 26 -9.31 5.95 8.07
N GLU A 27 -10.05 6.96 8.49
CA GLU A 27 -11.41 7.24 8.03
C GLU A 27 -11.45 7.52 6.52
N GLN A 28 -10.53 8.35 5.99
CA GLN A 28 -10.41 8.60 4.55
C GLN A 28 -10.25 7.29 3.75
N ILE A 29 -9.48 6.33 4.26
CA ILE A 29 -9.28 5.05 3.57
C ILE A 29 -10.52 4.17 3.64
N LEU A 30 -11.20 4.14 4.80
CA LEU A 30 -12.44 3.37 4.97
C LEU A 30 -13.56 3.89 4.05
N GLU A 31 -13.60 5.19 3.79
CA GLU A 31 -14.55 5.79 2.85
C GLU A 31 -14.28 5.43 1.38
N LYS A 32 -13.08 4.92 1.08
CA LYS A 32 -12.68 4.50 -0.29
C LYS A 32 -13.05 3.03 -0.60
N ASP A 33 -14.00 2.43 0.12
CA ASP A 33 -14.41 1.04 -0.05
C ASP A 33 -14.77 0.69 -1.50
N ARG A 34 -15.41 1.62 -2.22
CA ARG A 34 -15.74 1.48 -3.63
C ARG A 34 -14.48 1.36 -4.51
N ALA A 35 -13.47 2.22 -4.27
CA ALA A 35 -12.23 2.18 -5.03
C ALA A 35 -11.47 0.86 -4.78
N VAL A 36 -11.53 0.33 -3.55
CA VAL A 36 -10.96 -0.99 -3.22
C VAL A 36 -11.71 -2.11 -3.94
N LYS A 37 -13.05 -2.08 -3.96
CA LYS A 37 -13.86 -3.06 -4.71
C LYS A 37 -13.50 -3.08 -6.20
N GLU A 38 -13.37 -1.92 -6.81
CA GLU A 38 -12.96 -1.80 -8.22
C GLU A 38 -11.60 -2.45 -8.50
N VAL A 39 -10.65 -2.39 -7.55
CA VAL A 39 -9.36 -3.09 -7.66
C VAL A 39 -9.54 -4.60 -7.53
N VAL A 40 -10.32 -5.04 -6.56
CA VAL A 40 -10.58 -6.48 -6.34
C VAL A 40 -11.35 -7.11 -7.50
N ASP A 41 -12.19 -6.34 -8.18
CA ASP A 41 -12.96 -6.81 -9.35
C ASP A 41 -12.11 -7.04 -10.61
N LEU A 42 -10.85 -6.56 -10.63
CA LEU A 42 -9.94 -6.74 -11.78
C LEU A 42 -9.41 -8.18 -11.96
N ASP A 43 -9.77 -9.13 -11.09
CA ASP A 43 -9.39 -10.54 -11.18
C ASP A 43 -7.87 -10.77 -11.31
N PHE A 44 -7.16 -10.61 -10.22
CA PHE A 44 -5.73 -10.94 -10.14
C PHE A 44 -5.49 -12.30 -9.49
N GLU A 45 -4.44 -12.99 -9.90
CA GLU A 45 -3.95 -14.23 -9.29
C GLU A 45 -2.70 -14.01 -8.42
N ARG A 46 -2.12 -12.82 -8.51
CA ARG A 46 -0.91 -12.45 -7.81
C ARG A 46 -0.96 -11.00 -7.34
N VAL A 47 -0.46 -10.76 -6.14
CA VAL A 47 -0.27 -9.40 -5.61
C VAL A 47 1.18 -9.18 -5.20
N ILE A 48 1.75 -8.06 -5.64
CA ILE A 48 3.07 -7.60 -5.24
C ILE A 48 2.90 -6.32 -4.43
N TYR A 49 3.36 -6.35 -3.18
CA TYR A 49 3.34 -5.18 -2.30
C TYR A 49 4.72 -4.55 -2.24
N LEU A 50 4.81 -3.26 -2.52
CA LEU A 50 6.07 -2.53 -2.55
C LEU A 50 6.04 -1.36 -1.57
N GLY A 51 7.15 -1.18 -0.83
CA GLY A 51 7.30 -0.07 0.08
C GLY A 51 8.75 0.11 0.53
N ALA A 52 9.17 1.35 0.66
CA ALA A 52 10.52 1.70 1.13
C ALA A 52 10.50 2.13 2.61
N GLY A 53 11.64 2.08 3.28
CA GLY A 53 11.75 2.49 4.66
C GLY A 53 10.75 1.81 5.59
N PRO A 54 9.94 2.57 6.36
CA PRO A 54 8.89 1.99 7.21
C PRO A 54 7.86 1.18 6.43
N PHE A 55 7.61 1.53 5.18
CA PHE A 55 6.65 0.82 4.33
C PHE A 55 7.15 -0.53 3.83
N PHE A 56 8.43 -0.87 3.98
CA PHE A 56 8.90 -2.23 3.73
C PHE A 56 8.27 -3.23 4.70
N GLY A 57 8.21 -2.89 5.98
CA GLY A 57 7.50 -3.70 6.99
C GLY A 57 5.98 -3.72 6.76
N LEU A 58 5.41 -2.61 6.30
CA LEU A 58 4.01 -2.52 5.92
C LEU A 58 3.68 -3.44 4.73
N ALA A 59 4.52 -3.44 3.69
CA ALA A 59 4.37 -4.31 2.53
C ALA A 59 4.41 -5.80 2.92
N HIS A 60 5.29 -6.15 3.87
CA HIS A 60 5.33 -7.49 4.44
C HIS A 60 4.03 -7.85 5.16
N GLU A 61 3.52 -6.98 6.03
CA GLU A 61 2.26 -7.23 6.74
C GLU A 61 1.07 -7.34 5.78
N ALA A 62 0.97 -6.48 4.76
CA ALA A 62 -0.08 -6.55 3.76
C ALA A 62 -0.01 -7.87 2.95
N GLN A 63 1.19 -8.31 2.61
CA GLN A 63 1.43 -9.61 1.99
C GLN A 63 0.94 -10.77 2.86
N LEU A 64 1.23 -10.75 4.16
CA LEU A 64 0.76 -11.77 5.08
C LEU A 64 -0.76 -11.80 5.18
N LYS A 65 -1.42 -10.64 5.22
CA LYS A 65 -2.89 -10.57 5.32
C LYS A 65 -3.59 -11.25 4.14
N ILE A 66 -3.17 -10.98 2.92
CA ILE A 66 -3.80 -11.63 1.76
C ILE A 66 -3.47 -13.13 1.69
N LEU A 67 -2.25 -13.52 2.07
CA LEU A 67 -1.84 -14.92 2.14
C LEU A 67 -2.73 -15.70 3.12
N GLU A 68 -2.92 -15.18 4.33
CA GLU A 68 -3.73 -15.79 5.38
C GLU A 68 -5.21 -15.86 4.96
N LEU A 69 -5.82 -14.73 4.59
CA LEU A 69 -7.25 -14.64 4.30
C LEU A 69 -7.65 -15.42 3.05
N THR A 70 -6.76 -15.59 2.09
CA THR A 70 -7.01 -16.40 0.89
C THR A 70 -6.52 -17.84 1.03
N ALA A 71 -5.88 -18.20 2.15
CA ALA A 71 -5.22 -19.48 2.40
C ALA A 71 -4.29 -19.86 1.24
N GLY A 72 -3.48 -18.91 0.79
CA GLY A 72 -2.48 -19.09 -0.25
C GLY A 72 -3.03 -19.23 -1.68
N LYS A 73 -4.33 -19.01 -1.91
CA LYS A 73 -4.89 -19.05 -3.27
C LYS A 73 -4.38 -17.92 -4.17
N ILE A 74 -4.08 -16.77 -3.58
CA ILE A 74 -3.46 -15.65 -4.25
C ILE A 74 -1.95 -15.71 -3.99
N ALA A 75 -1.15 -15.84 -5.04
CA ALA A 75 0.30 -15.75 -4.92
C ALA A 75 0.71 -14.33 -4.53
N THR A 76 1.69 -14.19 -3.64
CA THR A 76 2.05 -12.87 -3.13
C THR A 76 3.53 -12.75 -2.80
N MET A 77 4.06 -11.53 -2.96
CA MET A 77 5.39 -11.15 -2.48
C MET A 77 5.41 -9.70 -2.01
N TYR A 78 6.46 -9.35 -1.28
CA TYR A 78 6.75 -7.97 -0.91
C TYR A 78 8.23 -7.66 -1.18
N GLU A 79 8.53 -6.40 -1.46
CA GLU A 79 9.90 -5.92 -1.65
C GLU A 79 9.94 -4.38 -1.52
N SER A 80 11.15 -3.85 -1.41
CA SER A 80 11.38 -2.42 -1.65
C SER A 80 11.32 -2.12 -3.15
N PRO A 81 10.93 -0.90 -3.57
CA PRO A 81 10.91 -0.53 -4.99
C PRO A 81 12.25 -0.74 -5.68
N VAL A 82 13.35 -0.38 -5.02
CA VAL A 82 14.70 -0.55 -5.56
C VAL A 82 15.08 -2.03 -5.64
N GLY A 83 14.83 -2.81 -4.58
CA GLY A 83 15.11 -4.25 -4.57
C GLY A 83 14.30 -5.01 -5.62
N PHE A 84 13.03 -4.64 -5.81
CA PHE A 84 12.13 -5.24 -6.78
C PHE A 84 12.64 -5.11 -8.22
N ARG A 85 13.23 -3.97 -8.58
CA ARG A 85 13.80 -3.72 -9.91
C ARG A 85 14.90 -4.71 -10.28
N HIS A 86 15.65 -5.22 -9.30
CA HIS A 86 16.84 -6.04 -9.50
C HIS A 86 16.59 -7.56 -9.60
N GLY A 87 15.44 -7.97 -10.12
CA GLY A 87 15.15 -9.39 -10.36
C GLY A 87 13.67 -9.74 -10.17
N PRO A 88 13.06 -9.49 -8.98
CA PRO A 88 11.67 -9.86 -8.71
C PRO A 88 10.65 -9.24 -9.68
N LYS A 89 10.98 -8.15 -10.35
CA LYS A 89 10.13 -7.52 -11.39
C LYS A 89 9.73 -8.51 -12.49
N SER A 90 10.54 -9.52 -12.77
CA SER A 90 10.25 -10.59 -13.73
C SER A 90 9.02 -11.45 -13.36
N LEU A 91 8.52 -11.33 -12.13
CA LEU A 91 7.29 -12.02 -11.68
C LEU A 91 6.00 -11.36 -12.17
N ILE A 92 6.06 -10.14 -12.72
CA ILE A 92 4.88 -9.45 -13.23
C ILE A 92 4.37 -10.16 -14.48
N ASN A 93 3.07 -10.43 -14.50
CA ASN A 93 2.31 -10.86 -15.67
C ASN A 93 1.00 -10.05 -15.76
N ASP A 94 0.17 -10.34 -16.73
CA ASP A 94 -1.11 -9.65 -16.98
C ASP A 94 -2.15 -9.81 -15.85
N GLN A 95 -1.99 -10.82 -14.98
CA GLN A 95 -2.84 -11.10 -13.82
C GLN A 95 -2.20 -10.67 -12.48
N THR A 96 -1.18 -9.81 -12.54
CA THR A 96 -0.50 -9.31 -11.35
C THR A 96 -1.09 -7.95 -10.93
N LEU A 97 -1.51 -7.82 -9.67
CA LEU A 97 -1.73 -6.53 -9.02
C LEU A 97 -0.41 -6.05 -8.38
N VAL A 98 0.04 -4.87 -8.73
CA VAL A 98 1.18 -4.20 -8.08
C VAL A 98 0.64 -3.06 -7.22
N LEU A 99 0.86 -3.13 -5.92
CA LEU A 99 0.44 -2.11 -4.96
C LEU A 99 1.66 -1.49 -4.30
N VAL A 100 1.80 -0.19 -4.45
CA VAL A 100 2.94 0.59 -3.94
C VAL A 100 2.48 1.54 -2.85
N PHE A 101 3.12 1.44 -1.68
CA PHE A 101 2.99 2.39 -0.60
C PHE A 101 4.02 3.50 -0.81
N GLY A 102 3.59 4.62 -1.39
CA GLY A 102 4.46 5.74 -1.76
C GLY A 102 4.90 6.55 -0.54
N SER A 103 6.22 6.72 -0.40
CA SER A 103 6.82 7.56 0.63
C SER A 103 6.52 9.04 0.41
N ILE A 104 6.41 9.80 1.51
CA ILE A 104 6.36 11.27 1.47
C ILE A 104 7.75 11.90 1.56
N ASP A 105 8.76 11.15 1.99
CA ASP A 105 10.13 11.62 1.98
C ASP A 105 10.58 11.91 0.54
N PRO A 106 10.97 13.14 0.20
CA PRO A 106 11.24 13.53 -1.19
C PRO A 106 12.35 12.70 -1.86
N TYR A 107 13.33 12.24 -1.09
CA TYR A 107 14.41 11.41 -1.62
C TYR A 107 13.93 9.99 -1.92
N THR A 108 13.20 9.37 -1.02
CA THR A 108 12.66 8.02 -1.18
C THR A 108 11.58 7.99 -2.26
N ARG A 109 10.68 8.98 -2.23
CA ARG A 109 9.54 9.10 -3.15
C ARG A 109 9.96 9.08 -4.63
N GLN A 110 11.06 9.71 -5.00
CA GLN A 110 11.51 9.71 -6.40
C GLN A 110 11.79 8.29 -6.92
N TYR A 111 12.36 7.41 -6.08
CA TYR A 111 12.62 6.01 -6.46
C TYR A 111 11.32 5.20 -6.53
N ASP A 112 10.37 5.44 -5.63
CA ASP A 112 9.06 4.83 -5.67
C ASP A 112 8.34 5.18 -6.98
N LEU A 113 8.28 6.47 -7.31
CA LEU A 113 7.62 6.96 -8.52
C LEU A 113 8.34 6.52 -9.81
N ASP A 114 9.67 6.44 -9.80
CA ASP A 114 10.43 5.94 -10.95
C ASP A 114 10.10 4.46 -11.23
N LEU A 115 9.99 3.64 -10.19
CA LEU A 115 9.57 2.25 -10.38
C LEU A 115 8.12 2.16 -10.85
N VAL A 116 7.21 2.95 -10.26
CA VAL A 116 5.79 2.98 -10.68
C VAL A 116 5.67 3.34 -12.17
N ARG A 117 6.38 4.37 -12.63
CA ARG A 117 6.42 4.76 -14.05
C ARG A 117 6.96 3.64 -14.94
N GLU A 118 8.02 2.97 -14.49
CA GLU A 118 8.63 1.86 -15.23
C GLU A 118 7.64 0.70 -15.37
N VAL A 119 7.01 0.25 -14.26
CA VAL A 119 6.04 -0.86 -14.30
C VAL A 119 4.81 -0.52 -15.13
N ALA A 120 4.29 0.69 -14.99
CA ALA A 120 3.16 1.16 -15.79
C ALA A 120 3.52 1.29 -17.28
N GLY A 121 4.72 1.79 -17.58
CA GLY A 121 5.23 1.94 -18.94
C GLY A 121 5.50 0.62 -19.67
N ASP A 122 5.87 -0.43 -18.94
CA ASP A 122 6.05 -1.78 -19.53
C ASP A 122 4.74 -2.38 -20.03
N GLN A 123 3.60 -1.95 -19.53
CA GLN A 123 2.25 -2.40 -19.91
C GLN A 123 2.04 -3.93 -19.83
N ILE A 124 2.83 -4.64 -19.03
CA ILE A 124 2.68 -6.07 -18.79
C ILE A 124 1.44 -6.32 -17.93
N THR A 125 1.29 -5.53 -16.85
CA THR A 125 0.04 -5.49 -16.07
C THR A 125 -0.64 -4.13 -16.21
N ARG A 126 -1.96 -4.12 -16.15
CA ARG A 126 -2.79 -2.89 -16.09
C ARG A 126 -3.24 -2.57 -14.67
N GLN A 127 -2.76 -3.32 -13.70
CA GLN A 127 -3.22 -3.28 -12.31
C GLN A 127 -2.11 -2.72 -11.42
N VAL A 128 -1.80 -1.44 -11.58
CA VAL A 128 -0.85 -0.71 -10.74
C VAL A 128 -1.61 0.27 -9.85
N VAL A 129 -1.44 0.13 -8.54
CA VAL A 129 -2.05 0.99 -7.53
C VAL A 129 -0.95 1.69 -6.74
N LEU A 130 -1.04 2.99 -6.61
CA LEU A 130 -0.14 3.81 -5.79
C LEU A 130 -0.93 4.50 -4.69
N LEU A 131 -0.66 4.15 -3.42
CA LEU A 131 -1.11 4.95 -2.28
C LEU A 131 -0.13 6.11 -2.09
N THR A 132 -0.65 7.32 -2.07
CA THR A 132 0.18 8.53 -2.04
C THR A 132 -0.57 9.71 -1.41
N ASP A 133 0.15 10.71 -0.92
CA ASP A 133 -0.41 11.96 -0.40
C ASP A 133 -0.70 13.00 -1.49
N GLN A 134 0.04 12.92 -2.58
CA GLN A 134 -0.03 13.87 -3.68
C GLN A 134 -0.11 13.12 -5.01
N ALA A 135 -0.95 13.60 -5.91
CA ALA A 135 -1.05 13.05 -7.25
C ALA A 135 0.29 13.13 -7.97
N ALA A 136 0.69 12.01 -8.56
CA ALA A 136 1.89 11.92 -9.39
C ALA A 136 1.58 12.04 -10.89
N GLY A 137 0.30 11.90 -11.28
CA GLY A 137 -0.17 12.02 -12.64
C GLY A 137 0.42 10.98 -13.60
N ILE A 138 0.61 9.76 -13.12
CA ILE A 138 1.23 8.68 -13.91
C ILE A 138 0.14 7.95 -14.70
N GLU A 139 0.31 7.89 -16.01
CA GLU A 139 -0.63 7.17 -16.87
C GLU A 139 -0.68 5.67 -16.52
N HIS A 140 -1.87 5.06 -16.64
CA HIS A 140 -2.12 3.64 -16.34
C HIS A 140 -1.90 3.24 -14.88
N VAL A 141 -1.84 4.22 -13.96
CA VAL A 141 -1.73 4.00 -12.51
C VAL A 141 -3.01 4.47 -11.83
N ARG A 142 -3.57 3.64 -10.97
CA ARG A 142 -4.65 4.05 -10.07
C ARG A 142 -4.02 4.69 -8.84
N GLU A 143 -4.12 5.99 -8.74
CA GLU A 143 -3.66 6.73 -7.57
C GLU A 143 -4.74 6.78 -6.49
N VAL A 144 -4.38 6.38 -5.28
CA VAL A 144 -5.24 6.47 -4.09
C VAL A 144 -4.67 7.58 -3.21
N LEU A 145 -5.31 8.72 -3.27
CA LEU A 145 -4.88 9.89 -2.51
C LEU A 145 -5.33 9.75 -1.04
N VAL A 146 -4.39 9.90 -0.12
CA VAL A 146 -4.60 9.93 1.32
C VAL A 146 -3.91 11.20 1.83
N GLU A 147 -4.69 12.28 1.83
CA GLU A 147 -4.17 13.62 2.13
C GLU A 147 -3.77 13.73 3.60
N ALA A 148 -2.51 14.05 3.86
CA ALA A 148 -1.94 14.21 5.19
C ALA A 148 -1.30 15.58 5.36
N SER A 149 -1.06 15.95 6.62
CA SER A 149 -0.36 17.19 6.95
C SER A 149 1.09 17.19 6.43
N ALA A 150 1.65 18.40 6.27
CA ALA A 150 3.04 18.56 5.82
C ALA A 150 4.07 17.98 6.82
N ASP A 151 3.68 17.87 8.09
CA ASP A 151 4.53 17.34 9.17
C ASP A 151 4.34 15.84 9.39
N SER A 152 3.54 15.17 8.57
CA SER A 152 3.32 13.73 8.64
C SER A 152 4.60 12.96 8.34
N LEU A 153 4.76 11.81 8.98
CA LEU A 153 5.91 10.93 8.79
C LEU A 153 5.46 9.57 8.26
N ASP A 154 6.25 8.96 7.38
CA ASP A 154 5.96 7.64 6.81
C ASP A 154 5.66 6.58 7.88
N ILE A 155 6.40 6.59 8.99
CA ILE A 155 6.20 5.61 10.06
C ILE A 155 4.80 5.69 10.69
N TYR A 156 4.20 6.87 10.78
CA TYR A 156 2.83 7.04 11.25
C TYR A 156 1.83 6.65 10.17
N ARG A 157 2.09 6.99 8.91
CA ARG A 157 1.23 6.65 7.76
C ARG A 157 1.10 5.15 7.50
N ALA A 158 2.03 4.35 7.99
CA ALA A 158 1.92 2.90 7.89
C ALA A 158 0.62 2.35 8.50
N PHE A 159 0.08 3.00 9.55
CA PHE A 159 -1.16 2.57 10.21
C PHE A 159 -2.41 2.77 9.35
N PRO A 160 -2.70 3.94 8.77
CA PRO A 160 -3.80 4.06 7.83
C PRO A 160 -3.58 3.26 6.55
N TYR A 161 -2.38 3.23 6.01
CA TYR A 161 -2.10 2.52 4.75
C TYR A 161 -2.32 1.00 4.85
N ILE A 162 -2.05 0.36 6.02
CA ILE A 162 -2.33 -1.07 6.19
C ILE A 162 -3.82 -1.38 6.04
N ILE A 163 -4.72 -0.47 6.41
CA ILE A 163 -6.17 -0.64 6.27
C ILE A 163 -6.53 -0.90 4.81
N TYR A 164 -5.89 -0.21 3.85
CA TYR A 164 -6.12 -0.44 2.43
C TYR A 164 -5.72 -1.87 2.02
N GLY A 165 -4.55 -2.34 2.47
CA GLY A 165 -4.10 -3.72 2.25
C GLY A 165 -5.03 -4.76 2.89
N GLN A 166 -5.54 -4.47 4.09
CA GLN A 166 -6.50 -5.32 4.80
C GLN A 166 -7.84 -5.38 4.06
N LEU A 167 -8.35 -4.26 3.56
CA LEU A 167 -9.58 -4.20 2.77
C LEU A 167 -9.45 -5.00 1.48
N ILE A 168 -8.34 -4.87 0.73
CA ILE A 168 -8.09 -5.71 -0.45
C ILE A 168 -8.11 -7.18 -0.06
N SER A 169 -7.43 -7.56 1.01
CA SER A 169 -7.33 -8.94 1.46
C SER A 169 -8.70 -9.51 1.87
N LEU A 170 -9.48 -8.75 2.63
CA LEU A 170 -10.82 -9.13 3.07
C LEU A 170 -11.77 -9.29 1.88
N LEU A 171 -11.85 -8.29 1.01
CA LEU A 171 -12.77 -8.32 -0.14
C LEU A 171 -12.38 -9.41 -1.15
N THR A 172 -11.07 -9.66 -1.33
CA THR A 172 -10.59 -10.79 -2.15
C THR A 172 -11.02 -12.12 -1.54
N SER A 173 -10.88 -12.29 -0.22
CA SER A 173 -11.31 -13.49 0.49
C SER A 173 -12.81 -13.73 0.35
N LEU A 174 -13.62 -12.67 0.48
CA LEU A 174 -15.06 -12.73 0.24
C LEU A 174 -15.40 -13.17 -1.19
N LYS A 175 -14.74 -12.55 -2.18
CA LYS A 175 -14.94 -12.83 -3.60
C LYS A 175 -14.65 -14.29 -3.95
N ILE A 176 -13.59 -14.86 -3.40
CA ILE A 176 -13.22 -16.27 -3.65
C ILE A 176 -13.96 -17.27 -2.76
N GLY A 177 -14.94 -16.82 -1.96
CA GLY A 177 -15.81 -17.67 -1.15
C GLY A 177 -15.16 -18.22 0.12
N ARG A 178 -14.19 -17.51 0.74
CA ARG A 178 -13.50 -17.94 1.96
C ARG A 178 -13.82 -17.13 3.23
N ALA A 179 -14.78 -16.24 3.20
CA ALA A 179 -15.14 -15.38 4.34
C ALA A 179 -15.81 -16.10 5.53
N HIS A 180 -15.70 -17.42 5.61
CA HIS A 180 -16.31 -18.23 6.68
C HIS A 180 -15.28 -19.07 7.45
N VAL A 181 -14.03 -18.58 7.57
CA VAL A 181 -13.03 -19.22 8.43
C VAL A 181 -12.72 -18.33 9.61
#